data_492b47d2cf26fdd0905f279ce4d45e34
#
_entry.id   492b47d2cf26fdd0905f279ce4d45e34
#
_cell.length_a   1.000
_cell.length_b   1.000
_cell.length_c   1.000
_cell.angle_alpha   90.00
_cell.angle_beta   90.00
_cell.angle_gamma   90.00
#
_symmetry.space_group_name_H-M   'P 1'
#
loop_
_entity.id
_entity.type
_entity.pdbx_description
1 polymer ?
#
loop_
_entity_poly.entity_id
_entity_poly.type
_entity_poly.pdbx_seq_one_letter_code
_entity_poly.pdbx_strand_id
1 'polypeptide(L)'
;MAKELIRLKDCVMAYDDATVLDHINLCINDKEFLTLLGPSGCGKTTTLRIIGGFLTPTSGDVLFDGVRINDVPPHLRTVNTVFQKYALFPHLNVFENVAFGLRIPKTEEVEVNGKKRTRKVKLSEDEITERVTEMLEAVNLKGFEKRAITQLSGGQQQRVAIARALVNRPKVLLLDEPLGALDLKLRKDMQIELKRIQQAMGITFIYVTHDQEEALTMSDTVVVMDGGRIQQIGTPEDIYNEPQNAFVADFIGESNIIDGIMLEDNLVQMYGKKFHCLDGGFAPNEAVDVVIRPEDIDIVPVDQGQLVGTVTSVTFKGMQYDIIVDFRGFKWLIQTTDYSPEGARIGIKIDPDGIHIMKKSEYSGMFGDYSSFSEEYDELDDASLGAEDEEESEDEE
;
A
#
# COMPACT_ATOMS: atom_id res chain seq x y z
N MET A 1 3.86 -16.12 18.13
CA MET A 1 3.01 -14.99 17.75
C MET A 1 3.81 -13.72 17.93
N ALA A 2 3.78 -12.81 16.98
CA ALA A 2 4.39 -11.48 17.11
C ALA A 2 3.72 -10.74 18.31
N LYS A 3 4.51 -9.93 19.02
CA LYS A 3 3.99 -9.13 20.15
C LYS A 3 3.27 -7.91 19.60
N GLU A 4 2.00 -7.71 19.98
CA GLU A 4 1.27 -6.49 19.70
C GLU A 4 1.92 -5.29 20.39
N LEU A 5 2.21 -4.23 19.65
CA LEU A 5 2.81 -2.99 20.16
C LEU A 5 1.80 -1.85 20.20
N ILE A 6 1.04 -1.65 19.12
CA ILE A 6 0.00 -0.61 19.03
C ILE A 6 -1.31 -1.24 18.60
N ARG A 7 -2.41 -0.79 19.22
CA ARG A 7 -3.76 -1.15 18.80
C ARG A 7 -4.66 0.09 18.73
N LEU A 8 -5.28 0.28 17.59
CA LEU A 8 -6.42 1.16 17.42
C LEU A 8 -7.68 0.31 17.59
N LYS A 9 -8.58 0.76 18.47
CA LYS A 9 -9.87 0.09 18.73
C LYS A 9 -10.99 1.07 18.42
N ASP A 10 -11.76 0.74 17.40
CA ASP A 10 -12.97 1.48 17.03
C ASP A 10 -12.74 2.98 16.91
N CYS A 11 -11.59 3.37 16.33
CA CYS A 11 -11.16 4.76 16.24
C CYS A 11 -11.95 5.50 15.16
N VAL A 12 -12.64 6.55 15.57
CA VAL A 12 -13.37 7.48 14.69
C VAL A 12 -12.72 8.86 14.76
N MET A 13 -12.59 9.52 13.63
CA MET A 13 -12.16 10.92 13.55
C MET A 13 -13.11 11.70 12.65
N ALA A 14 -13.81 12.67 13.23
CA ALA A 14 -14.71 13.54 12.49
C ALA A 14 -14.35 15.01 12.73
N TYR A 15 -14.50 15.83 11.69
CA TYR A 15 -14.39 17.28 11.73
C TYR A 15 -15.72 17.86 11.27
N ASP A 16 -16.40 18.59 12.14
CA ASP A 16 -17.75 19.11 11.91
C ASP A 16 -18.69 18.01 11.39
N ASP A 17 -19.11 18.07 10.13
CA ASP A 17 -20.02 17.10 9.51
C ASP A 17 -19.32 16.01 8.68
N ALA A 18 -17.97 16.03 8.60
CA ALA A 18 -17.20 15.09 7.79
C ALA A 18 -16.46 14.04 8.62
N THR A 19 -16.78 12.75 8.45
CA THR A 19 -16.03 11.64 9.04
C THR A 19 -14.82 11.32 8.14
N VAL A 20 -13.63 11.47 8.71
CA VAL A 20 -12.33 11.19 8.03
C VAL A 20 -11.83 9.79 8.35
N LEU A 21 -12.11 9.27 9.54
CA LEU A 21 -11.84 7.87 9.90
C LEU A 21 -13.13 7.29 10.48
N ASP A 22 -13.52 6.15 9.97
CA ASP A 22 -14.74 5.45 10.28
C ASP A 22 -14.44 4.08 10.90
N HIS A 23 -14.52 3.99 12.23
CA HIS A 23 -14.38 2.75 13.01
C HIS A 23 -13.10 1.96 12.73
N ILE A 24 -11.94 2.63 12.67
CA ILE A 24 -10.65 1.99 12.39
C ILE A 24 -10.26 1.02 13.52
N ASN A 25 -10.07 -0.25 13.14
CA ASN A 25 -9.55 -1.31 13.97
C ASN A 25 -8.24 -1.84 13.37
N LEU A 26 -7.10 -1.58 14.03
CA LEU A 26 -5.78 -1.92 13.50
C LEU A 26 -4.87 -2.41 14.63
N CYS A 27 -4.22 -3.55 14.40
CA CYS A 27 -3.17 -4.09 15.25
C CYS A 27 -1.82 -3.93 14.56
N ILE A 28 -0.83 -3.39 15.26
CA ILE A 28 0.54 -3.18 14.78
C ILE A 28 1.49 -3.92 15.71
N ASN A 29 2.31 -4.80 15.13
CA ASN A 29 3.21 -5.65 15.89
C ASN A 29 4.56 -4.98 16.16
N ASP A 30 5.27 -5.49 17.17
CA ASP A 30 6.63 -5.05 17.48
C ASP A 30 7.60 -5.47 16.36
N LYS A 31 8.43 -4.52 15.92
CA LYS A 31 9.48 -4.71 14.89
C LYS A 31 8.99 -5.00 13.48
N GLU A 32 7.70 -4.79 13.17
CA GLU A 32 7.22 -4.90 11.79
C GLU A 32 7.39 -3.59 11.00
N PHE A 33 7.45 -3.72 9.70
CA PHE A 33 7.29 -2.64 8.73
C PHE A 33 5.85 -2.66 8.24
N LEU A 34 5.00 -1.78 8.78
CA LEU A 34 3.60 -1.66 8.38
C LEU A 34 3.41 -0.47 7.47
N THR A 35 2.74 -0.66 6.34
CA THR A 35 2.39 0.42 5.42
C THR A 35 0.89 0.69 5.39
N LEU A 36 0.51 1.96 5.57
CA LEU A 36 -0.83 2.46 5.27
C LEU A 36 -0.85 2.93 3.82
N LEU A 37 -1.59 2.25 2.97
CA LEU A 37 -1.68 2.47 1.53
C LEU A 37 -3.11 2.89 1.14
N GLY A 38 -3.27 3.74 0.13
CA GLY A 38 -4.58 4.15 -0.36
C GLY A 38 -4.55 5.50 -1.09
N PRO A 39 -5.65 5.93 -1.70
CA PRO A 39 -5.73 7.21 -2.43
C PRO A 39 -5.59 8.42 -1.50
N SER A 40 -5.41 9.59 -2.11
CA SER A 40 -5.32 10.85 -1.37
C SER A 40 -6.63 11.12 -0.62
N GLY A 41 -6.53 11.52 0.66
CA GLY A 41 -7.71 11.85 1.47
C GLY A 41 -8.38 10.66 2.18
N CYS A 42 -7.95 9.40 1.97
CA CYS A 42 -8.58 8.22 2.60
C CYS A 42 -8.28 8.05 4.11
N GLY A 43 -7.55 8.97 4.77
CA GLY A 43 -7.34 8.94 6.23
C GLY A 43 -5.96 8.47 6.70
N LYS A 44 -5.01 8.07 5.86
CA LYS A 44 -3.66 7.56 6.23
C LYS A 44 -2.90 8.50 7.16
N THR A 45 -2.66 9.73 6.72
CA THR A 45 -1.95 10.76 7.51
C THR A 45 -2.70 11.10 8.80
N THR A 46 -4.04 11.05 8.80
CA THR A 46 -4.85 11.25 10.01
C THR A 46 -4.62 10.12 11.00
N THR A 47 -4.62 8.86 10.55
CA THR A 47 -4.30 7.68 11.37
C THR A 47 -2.89 7.80 11.97
N LEU A 48 -1.91 8.16 11.15
CA LEU A 48 -0.53 8.36 11.60
C LEU A 48 -0.43 9.48 12.65
N ARG A 49 -1.14 10.60 12.48
CA ARG A 49 -1.18 11.71 13.43
C ARG A 49 -1.85 11.34 14.74
N ILE A 50 -2.87 10.49 14.73
CA ILE A 50 -3.51 9.94 15.94
C ILE A 50 -2.51 9.06 16.70
N ILE A 51 -1.78 8.16 16.03
CA ILE A 51 -0.74 7.33 16.65
C ILE A 51 0.38 8.22 17.22
N GLY A 52 0.79 9.26 16.49
CA GLY A 52 1.79 10.23 16.93
C GLY A 52 1.35 11.15 18.08
N GLY A 53 0.05 11.22 18.36
CA GLY A 53 -0.53 12.10 19.40
C GLY A 53 -0.68 13.56 18.98
N PHE A 54 -0.61 13.85 17.69
CA PHE A 54 -0.88 15.17 17.12
C PHE A 54 -2.38 15.43 16.98
N LEU A 55 -3.18 14.36 16.93
CA LEU A 55 -4.63 14.38 16.92
C LEU A 55 -5.16 13.41 17.97
N THR A 56 -6.28 13.77 18.60
CA THR A 56 -7.03 12.88 19.49
C THR A 56 -8.26 12.39 18.71
N PRO A 57 -8.53 11.08 18.63
CA PRO A 57 -9.70 10.58 17.94
C PRO A 57 -10.98 11.09 18.61
N THR A 58 -12.05 11.28 17.83
CA THR A 58 -13.37 11.70 18.32
C THR A 58 -13.97 10.63 19.23
N SER A 59 -13.77 9.35 18.89
CA SER A 59 -14.11 8.19 19.73
C SER A 59 -13.14 7.05 19.50
N GLY A 60 -13.21 6.02 20.35
CA GLY A 60 -12.32 4.86 20.30
C GLY A 60 -11.02 5.06 21.08
N ASP A 61 -10.19 4.04 21.10
CA ASP A 61 -9.00 3.97 21.94
C ASP A 61 -7.74 3.67 21.11
N VAL A 62 -6.66 4.37 21.47
CA VAL A 62 -5.29 4.07 21.01
C VAL A 62 -4.52 3.49 22.18
N LEU A 63 -4.05 2.25 22.01
CA LEU A 63 -3.27 1.54 23.02
C LEU A 63 -1.83 1.38 22.55
N PHE A 64 -0.88 1.55 23.46
CA PHE A 64 0.55 1.29 23.26
C PHE A 64 1.06 0.34 24.36
N ASP A 65 1.59 -0.81 24.01
CA ASP A 65 1.93 -1.88 24.97
C ASP A 65 0.74 -2.18 25.93
N GLY A 66 -0.50 -2.17 25.40
CA GLY A 66 -1.73 -2.40 26.17
C GLY A 66 -2.22 -1.22 27.03
N VAL A 67 -1.49 -0.10 27.07
CA VAL A 67 -1.85 1.09 27.85
C VAL A 67 -2.49 2.13 26.90
N ARG A 68 -3.64 2.68 27.31
CA ARG A 68 -4.33 3.75 26.57
C ARG A 68 -3.50 5.03 26.56
N ILE A 69 -3.28 5.59 25.37
CA ILE A 69 -2.43 6.77 25.16
C ILE A 69 -3.15 7.96 24.49
N ASN A 70 -4.48 7.96 24.39
CA ASN A 70 -5.22 9.06 23.75
C ASN A 70 -4.82 10.44 24.28
N ASP A 71 -4.67 10.55 25.61
CA ASP A 71 -4.41 11.81 26.33
C ASP A 71 -2.90 12.08 26.53
N VAL A 72 -2.03 11.19 26.02
CA VAL A 72 -0.58 11.36 26.13
C VAL A 72 -0.08 12.26 24.99
N PRO A 73 0.53 13.42 25.30
CA PRO A 73 1.00 14.35 24.30
C PRO A 73 2.19 13.76 23.49
N PRO A 74 2.45 14.24 22.24
CA PRO A 74 3.45 13.67 21.34
C PRO A 74 4.85 13.51 21.97
N HIS A 75 5.30 14.49 22.71
CA HIS A 75 6.67 14.51 23.28
C HIS A 75 6.89 13.50 24.44
N LEU A 76 5.83 12.91 24.95
CA LEU A 76 5.87 11.85 25.97
C LEU A 76 5.63 10.45 25.39
N ARG A 77 5.26 10.35 24.10
CA ARG A 77 5.12 9.05 23.41
C ARG A 77 6.48 8.53 23.00
N THR A 78 6.65 7.22 23.01
CA THR A 78 7.89 6.54 22.55
C THR A 78 7.90 6.34 21.03
N VAL A 79 7.32 7.29 20.30
CA VAL A 79 7.28 7.34 18.84
C VAL A 79 7.96 8.62 18.35
N ASN A 80 8.59 8.56 17.17
CA ASN A 80 9.10 9.74 16.47
C ASN A 80 8.54 9.79 15.06
N THR A 81 8.45 11.01 14.50
CA THR A 81 7.86 11.24 13.17
C THR A 81 8.86 11.90 12.23
N VAL A 82 8.95 11.39 11.01
CA VAL A 82 9.56 12.04 9.85
C VAL A 82 8.45 12.56 8.97
N PHE A 83 8.40 13.88 8.79
CA PHE A 83 7.39 14.55 7.97
C PHE A 83 7.79 14.59 6.50
N GLN A 84 6.83 14.71 5.60
CA GLN A 84 7.00 14.76 4.15
C GLN A 84 8.06 15.79 3.67
N LYS A 85 8.16 16.95 4.31
CA LYS A 85 9.16 17.99 4.02
C LYS A 85 10.40 17.92 4.92
N TYR A 86 10.66 16.75 5.56
CA TYR A 86 11.80 16.48 6.44
C TYR A 86 11.93 17.38 7.68
N ALA A 87 11.40 18.60 7.66
CA ALA A 87 11.42 19.59 8.74
C ALA A 87 12.82 19.77 9.39
N LEU A 88 13.89 19.75 8.58
CA LEU A 88 15.25 20.00 9.04
C LEU A 88 15.43 21.48 9.42
N PHE A 89 16.27 21.73 10.40
CA PHE A 89 16.63 23.08 10.81
C PHE A 89 17.69 23.65 9.85
N PRO A 90 17.37 24.63 8.98
CA PRO A 90 18.27 25.05 7.91
C PRO A 90 19.50 25.84 8.42
N HIS A 91 19.41 26.40 9.62
CA HIS A 91 20.46 27.15 10.30
C HIS A 91 21.44 26.27 11.10
N LEU A 92 21.15 24.96 11.21
CA LEU A 92 22.00 23.99 11.88
C LEU A 92 22.69 23.10 10.83
N ASN A 93 23.91 22.62 11.14
CA ASN A 93 24.58 21.62 10.33
C ASN A 93 23.97 20.21 10.54
N VAL A 94 24.54 19.21 9.86
CA VAL A 94 24.04 17.80 9.94
C VAL A 94 24.14 17.29 11.38
N PHE A 95 25.31 17.45 12.04
CA PHE A 95 25.49 16.98 13.41
C PHE A 95 24.49 17.62 14.36
N GLU A 96 24.36 18.95 14.30
CA GLU A 96 23.44 19.69 15.17
C GLU A 96 21.96 19.34 14.96
N ASN A 97 21.56 19.07 13.71
CA ASN A 97 20.22 18.57 13.41
C ASN A 97 19.95 17.23 14.12
N VAL A 98 20.87 16.28 14.02
CA VAL A 98 20.73 14.96 14.65
C VAL A 98 20.83 15.06 16.17
N ALA A 99 21.79 15.85 16.70
CA ALA A 99 22.00 16.04 18.13
C ALA A 99 20.85 16.79 18.83
N PHE A 100 20.00 17.51 18.08
CA PHE A 100 19.01 18.43 18.66
C PHE A 100 18.14 17.77 19.73
N GLY A 101 17.57 16.60 19.45
CA GLY A 101 16.72 15.87 20.39
C GLY A 101 17.47 15.35 21.63
N LEU A 102 18.76 15.05 21.51
CA LEU A 102 19.59 14.56 22.61
C LEU A 102 19.96 15.68 23.61
N ARG A 103 20.02 16.93 23.15
CA ARG A 103 20.33 18.10 24.00
C ARG A 103 19.14 18.57 24.83
N ILE A 104 17.92 18.07 24.54
CA ILE A 104 16.74 18.38 25.36
C ILE A 104 16.84 17.59 26.67
N PRO A 105 16.81 18.25 27.86
CA PRO A 105 16.88 17.56 29.13
C PRO A 105 15.68 16.61 29.29
N LYS A 106 15.93 15.34 29.57
CA LYS A 106 14.88 14.37 29.92
C LYS A 106 14.53 14.49 31.40
N THR A 107 13.27 14.32 31.73
CA THR A 107 12.80 14.30 33.11
C THR A 107 12.67 12.84 33.54
N GLU A 108 13.44 12.42 34.53
CA GLU A 108 13.37 11.08 35.11
C GLU A 108 12.78 11.14 36.51
N GLU A 109 11.88 10.21 36.85
CA GLU A 109 11.43 10.01 38.21
C GLU A 109 12.49 9.21 38.96
N VAL A 110 13.06 9.77 40.01
CA VAL A 110 14.00 9.11 40.92
C VAL A 110 13.37 9.03 42.30
N GLU A 111 13.47 7.87 42.93
CA GLU A 111 13.04 7.68 44.30
C GLU A 111 14.20 8.09 45.26
N VAL A 112 13.98 9.16 46.02
CA VAL A 112 14.93 9.63 47.02
C VAL A 112 14.22 9.60 48.40
N ASN A 113 14.74 8.79 49.31
CA ASN A 113 14.17 8.59 50.68
C ASN A 113 12.67 8.25 50.69
N GLY A 114 12.24 7.29 49.82
CA GLY A 114 10.84 6.86 49.72
C GLY A 114 9.87 7.88 49.11
N LYS A 115 10.38 8.98 48.52
CA LYS A 115 9.57 9.98 47.80
C LYS A 115 9.99 10.07 46.36
N LYS A 116 9.01 9.99 45.44
CA LYS A 116 9.23 10.25 44.01
C LYS A 116 9.61 11.70 43.79
N ARG A 117 10.75 11.93 43.19
CA ARG A 117 11.22 13.26 42.76
C ARG A 117 11.59 13.24 41.28
N THR A 118 11.30 14.30 40.58
CA THR A 118 11.69 14.49 39.18
C THR A 118 13.09 15.15 39.12
N ARG A 119 14.01 14.53 38.37
CA ARG A 119 15.34 15.09 38.07
C ARG A 119 15.48 15.30 36.57
N LYS A 120 15.99 16.45 36.18
CA LYS A 120 16.40 16.70 34.78
C LYS A 120 17.78 16.07 34.56
N VAL A 121 17.85 15.14 33.61
CA VAL A 121 19.08 14.49 33.19
C VAL A 121 19.47 15.02 31.81
N LYS A 122 20.72 15.43 31.64
CA LYS A 122 21.31 15.81 30.37
C LYS A 122 22.41 14.80 30.03
N LEU A 123 22.49 14.44 28.76
CA LEU A 123 23.64 13.69 28.25
C LEU A 123 24.87 14.57 28.19
N SER A 124 26.04 13.98 28.34
CA SER A 124 27.33 14.65 28.11
C SER A 124 27.54 14.90 26.61
N GLU A 125 28.37 15.87 26.23
CA GLU A 125 28.69 16.12 24.81
C GLU A 125 29.44 14.93 24.19
N ASP A 126 30.20 14.16 24.97
CA ASP A 126 30.85 12.94 24.49
C ASP A 126 29.83 11.83 24.13
N GLU A 127 28.83 11.60 25.00
CA GLU A 127 27.75 10.67 24.72
C GLU A 127 26.89 11.11 23.53
N ILE A 128 26.64 12.40 23.38
CA ILE A 128 25.92 12.97 22.24
C ILE A 128 26.74 12.72 20.96
N THR A 129 28.04 12.98 21.00
CA THR A 129 28.94 12.81 19.85
C THR A 129 28.99 11.35 19.41
N GLU A 130 29.12 10.43 20.35
CA GLU A 130 29.12 8.98 20.08
C GLU A 130 27.82 8.53 19.40
N ARG A 131 26.65 8.86 19.98
CA ARG A 131 25.34 8.48 19.43
C ARG A 131 25.07 9.10 18.06
N VAL A 132 25.43 10.35 17.86
CA VAL A 132 25.26 11.03 16.55
C VAL A 132 26.16 10.39 15.50
N THR A 133 27.42 10.08 15.85
CA THR A 133 28.36 9.44 14.91
C THR A 133 27.88 8.04 14.52
N GLU A 134 27.47 7.22 15.52
CA GLU A 134 26.85 5.91 15.27
C GLU A 134 25.65 6.02 14.32
N MET A 135 24.77 6.98 14.57
CA MET A 135 23.57 7.16 13.77
C MET A 135 23.86 7.64 12.35
N LEU A 136 24.80 8.59 12.17
CA LEU A 136 25.22 9.03 10.84
C LEU A 136 25.91 7.93 10.05
N GLU A 137 26.64 7.05 10.72
CA GLU A 137 27.20 5.85 10.07
C GLU A 137 26.11 4.87 9.63
N ALA A 138 25.09 4.64 10.49
CA ALA A 138 23.95 3.76 10.18
C ALA A 138 23.15 4.22 8.95
N VAL A 139 23.05 5.53 8.69
CA VAL A 139 22.37 6.11 7.52
C VAL A 139 23.32 6.48 6.37
N ASN A 140 24.55 5.97 6.36
CA ASN A 140 25.57 6.22 5.32
C ASN A 140 25.91 7.72 5.10
N LEU A 141 25.97 8.51 6.20
CA LEU A 141 26.34 9.94 6.19
C LEU A 141 27.60 10.24 7.03
N LYS A 142 28.46 9.25 7.28
CA LYS A 142 29.76 9.46 7.93
C LYS A 142 30.59 10.45 7.14
N GLY A 143 31.19 11.46 7.82
CA GLY A 143 31.98 12.52 7.20
C GLY A 143 31.17 13.73 6.73
N PHE A 144 29.83 13.74 6.95
CA PHE A 144 28.96 14.85 6.60
C PHE A 144 28.62 15.77 7.79
N GLU A 145 29.13 15.49 8.97
CA GLU A 145 28.74 16.10 10.25
C GLU A 145 28.72 17.64 10.20
N LYS A 146 29.73 18.26 9.55
CA LYS A 146 29.89 19.70 9.48
C LYS A 146 29.19 20.37 8.29
N ARG A 147 28.60 19.62 7.39
CA ARG A 147 27.94 20.19 6.20
C ARG A 147 26.65 20.92 6.58
N ALA A 148 26.39 22.02 5.89
CA ALA A 148 25.12 22.71 5.98
C ALA A 148 24.01 21.88 5.26
N ILE A 149 22.78 21.94 5.77
CA ILE A 149 21.63 21.21 5.16
C ILE A 149 21.41 21.61 3.71
N THR A 150 21.63 22.86 3.36
CA THR A 150 21.48 23.40 1.99
C THR A 150 22.49 22.85 0.97
N GLN A 151 23.57 22.20 1.45
CA GLN A 151 24.59 21.57 0.61
C GLN A 151 24.29 20.10 0.32
N LEU A 152 23.19 19.57 0.83
CA LEU A 152 22.79 18.17 0.71
C LEU A 152 21.76 17.97 -0.40
N SER A 153 21.86 16.83 -1.09
CA SER A 153 20.78 16.35 -1.98
C SER A 153 19.51 16.00 -1.18
N GLY A 154 18.35 15.91 -1.84
CA GLY A 154 17.09 15.53 -1.20
C GLY A 154 17.18 14.21 -0.41
N GLY A 155 17.78 13.17 -0.99
CA GLY A 155 17.99 11.90 -0.31
C GLY A 155 18.96 11.97 0.88
N GLN A 156 19.98 12.85 0.83
CA GLN A 156 20.85 13.09 1.96
C GLN A 156 20.12 13.84 3.08
N GLN A 157 19.29 14.82 2.74
CA GLN A 157 18.44 15.52 3.71
C GLN A 157 17.47 14.57 4.41
N GLN A 158 16.86 13.68 3.65
CA GLN A 158 15.99 12.63 4.19
C GLN A 158 16.73 11.73 5.19
N ARG A 159 17.93 11.24 4.85
CA ARG A 159 18.76 10.43 5.75
C ARG A 159 19.09 11.19 7.04
N VAL A 160 19.35 12.49 6.97
CA VAL A 160 19.54 13.33 8.17
C VAL A 160 18.26 13.37 9.01
N ALA A 161 17.08 13.50 8.40
CA ALA A 161 15.82 13.53 9.11
C ALA A 161 15.53 12.19 9.81
N ILE A 162 15.81 11.07 9.12
CA ILE A 162 15.72 9.72 9.69
C ILE A 162 16.69 9.56 10.86
N ALA A 163 17.97 9.94 10.67
CA ALA A 163 18.98 9.90 11.74
C ALA A 163 18.54 10.69 12.98
N ARG A 164 18.00 11.91 12.77
CA ARG A 164 17.47 12.75 13.85
C ARG A 164 16.31 12.09 14.58
N ALA A 165 15.43 11.39 13.85
CA ALA A 165 14.31 10.68 14.46
C ALA A 165 14.76 9.44 15.23
N LEU A 166 15.77 8.72 14.73
CA LEU A 166 16.26 7.47 15.30
C LEU A 166 17.23 7.63 16.47
N VAL A 167 17.98 8.75 16.54
CA VAL A 167 19.02 8.96 17.55
C VAL A 167 18.52 8.88 19.00
N ASN A 168 17.23 9.15 19.23
CA ASN A 168 16.57 9.01 20.52
C ASN A 168 16.13 7.57 20.83
N ARG A 169 16.39 6.59 19.92
CA ARG A 169 16.01 5.19 20.04
C ARG A 169 14.52 5.00 20.35
N PRO A 170 13.61 5.52 19.50
CA PRO A 170 12.18 5.30 19.67
C PRO A 170 11.82 3.83 19.48
N LYS A 171 10.68 3.39 20.02
CA LYS A 171 10.12 2.06 19.70
C LYS A 171 9.46 2.03 18.33
N VAL A 172 8.93 3.16 17.87
CA VAL A 172 8.22 3.29 16.60
C VAL A 172 8.69 4.53 15.84
N LEU A 173 8.93 4.39 14.55
CA LEU A 173 9.16 5.48 13.61
C LEU A 173 7.95 5.64 12.70
N LEU A 174 7.37 6.83 12.69
CA LEU A 174 6.28 7.23 11.82
C LEU A 174 6.83 7.98 10.61
N LEU A 175 6.47 7.57 9.41
CA LEU A 175 6.99 8.09 8.15
C LEU A 175 5.81 8.53 7.27
N ASP A 176 5.63 9.84 7.07
CA ASP A 176 4.54 10.43 6.29
C ASP A 176 5.03 10.80 4.89
N GLU A 177 4.78 9.95 3.89
CA GLU A 177 5.20 10.08 2.48
C GLU A 177 6.68 10.51 2.30
N PRO A 178 7.64 9.85 2.94
CA PRO A 178 9.00 10.36 3.00
C PRO A 178 9.73 10.32 1.65
N LEU A 179 9.31 9.48 0.70
CA LEU A 179 9.97 9.29 -0.60
C LEU A 179 9.34 10.11 -1.73
N GLY A 180 8.19 10.75 -1.51
CA GLY A 180 7.41 11.43 -2.54
C GLY A 180 8.13 12.56 -3.30
N ALA A 181 9.18 13.16 -2.70
CA ALA A 181 9.95 14.25 -3.31
C ALA A 181 11.20 13.78 -4.07
N LEU A 182 11.47 12.46 -4.15
CA LEU A 182 12.67 11.90 -4.77
C LEU A 182 12.40 11.45 -6.22
N ASP A 183 13.45 11.51 -7.06
CA ASP A 183 13.42 10.88 -8.38
C ASP A 183 13.37 9.34 -8.26
N LEU A 184 12.92 8.67 -9.33
CA LEU A 184 12.64 7.22 -9.34
C LEU A 184 13.84 6.37 -8.89
N LYS A 185 15.06 6.68 -9.38
CA LYS A 185 16.25 5.90 -9.06
C LYS A 185 16.62 6.05 -7.59
N LEU A 186 16.65 7.29 -7.10
CA LEU A 186 16.96 7.59 -5.71
C LEU A 186 15.89 7.03 -4.76
N ARG A 187 14.63 7.00 -5.20
CA ARG A 187 13.52 6.40 -4.45
C ARG A 187 13.76 4.90 -4.23
N LYS A 188 14.11 4.14 -5.29
CA LYS A 188 14.43 2.69 -5.17
C LYS A 188 15.62 2.43 -4.23
N ASP A 189 16.69 3.22 -4.33
CA ASP A 189 17.83 3.11 -3.43
C ASP A 189 17.42 3.36 -1.97
N MET A 190 16.54 4.34 -1.74
CA MET A 190 16.07 4.69 -0.39
C MET A 190 15.08 3.67 0.19
N GLN A 191 14.27 2.98 -0.63
CA GLN A 191 13.42 1.88 -0.19
C GLN A 191 14.27 0.76 0.43
N ILE A 192 15.30 0.31 -0.27
CA ILE A 192 16.23 -0.72 0.21
C ILE A 192 16.90 -0.27 1.51
N GLU A 193 17.34 0.99 1.57
CA GLU A 193 18.02 1.54 2.74
C GLU A 193 17.08 1.63 3.96
N LEU A 194 15.82 2.05 3.78
CA LEU A 194 14.83 2.12 4.86
C LEU A 194 14.56 0.73 5.46
N LYS A 195 14.36 -0.29 4.62
CA LYS A 195 14.16 -1.67 5.09
C LYS A 195 15.38 -2.18 5.84
N ARG A 196 16.60 -1.91 5.32
CA ARG A 196 17.86 -2.25 5.98
C ARG A 196 18.00 -1.58 7.35
N ILE A 197 17.68 -0.30 7.46
CA ILE A 197 17.75 0.46 8.72
C ILE A 197 16.74 -0.12 9.72
N GLN A 198 15.51 -0.37 9.30
CA GLN A 198 14.45 -0.94 10.15
C GLN A 198 14.90 -2.29 10.73
N GLN A 199 15.41 -3.20 9.89
CA GLN A 199 15.89 -4.51 10.33
C GLN A 199 17.09 -4.42 11.27
N ALA A 200 18.08 -3.58 10.94
CA ALA A 200 19.29 -3.40 11.75
C ALA A 200 19.01 -2.84 13.14
N MET A 201 18.03 -1.93 13.24
CA MET A 201 17.64 -1.31 14.51
C MET A 201 16.59 -2.10 15.28
N GLY A 202 15.87 -3.03 14.64
CA GLY A 202 14.83 -3.85 15.26
C GLY A 202 13.71 -3.01 15.88
N ILE A 203 13.25 -1.97 15.18
CA ILE A 203 12.15 -1.10 15.60
C ILE A 203 10.96 -1.21 14.63
N THR A 204 9.77 -0.81 15.08
CA THR A 204 8.57 -0.80 14.24
C THR A 204 8.56 0.46 13.37
N PHE A 205 8.32 0.29 12.05
CA PHE A 205 8.04 1.38 11.13
C PHE A 205 6.55 1.41 10.77
N ILE A 206 5.96 2.60 10.81
CA ILE A 206 4.63 2.85 10.25
C ILE A 206 4.81 3.84 9.12
N TYR A 207 4.59 3.38 7.92
CA TYR A 207 4.86 4.08 6.67
C TYR A 207 3.57 4.48 5.98
N VAL A 208 3.46 5.70 5.51
CA VAL A 208 2.32 6.19 4.72
C VAL A 208 2.81 6.44 3.31
N THR A 209 2.09 5.90 2.34
CA THR A 209 2.32 6.15 0.92
C THR A 209 1.02 6.03 0.12
N HIS A 210 1.04 6.52 -1.10
CA HIS A 210 0.07 6.22 -2.15
C HIS A 210 0.70 5.42 -3.31
N ASP A 211 1.99 5.08 -3.18
CA ASP A 211 2.76 4.32 -4.17
C ASP A 211 2.69 2.83 -3.82
N GLN A 212 2.13 2.05 -4.75
CA GLN A 212 1.92 0.61 -4.59
C GLN A 212 3.26 -0.15 -4.56
N GLU A 213 4.23 0.24 -5.42
CA GLU A 213 5.55 -0.40 -5.47
C GLU A 213 6.27 -0.27 -4.12
N GLU A 214 6.17 0.91 -3.47
CA GLU A 214 6.73 1.11 -2.13
C GLU A 214 6.10 0.17 -1.10
N ALA A 215 4.77 0.06 -1.10
CA ALA A 215 4.05 -0.79 -0.15
C ALA A 215 4.37 -2.28 -0.34
N LEU A 216 4.37 -2.76 -1.59
CA LEU A 216 4.62 -4.17 -1.90
C LEU A 216 6.08 -4.59 -1.66
N THR A 217 7.06 -3.70 -1.86
CA THR A 217 8.49 -4.05 -1.77
C THR A 217 9.06 -3.95 -0.36
N MET A 218 8.54 -3.06 0.49
CA MET A 218 9.14 -2.79 1.80
C MET A 218 8.39 -3.39 2.98
N SER A 219 7.08 -3.66 2.85
CA SER A 219 6.24 -3.97 3.99
C SER A 219 6.32 -5.42 4.44
N ASP A 220 6.10 -5.65 5.73
CA ASP A 220 5.74 -6.96 6.27
C ASP A 220 4.20 -7.09 6.31
N THR A 221 3.51 -5.95 6.50
CA THR A 221 2.05 -5.84 6.52
C THR A 221 1.61 -4.59 5.75
N VAL A 222 0.67 -4.74 4.84
CA VAL A 222 0.02 -3.65 4.10
C VAL A 222 -1.41 -3.50 4.61
N VAL A 223 -1.81 -2.25 4.87
CA VAL A 223 -3.17 -1.86 5.23
C VAL A 223 -3.71 -0.98 4.12
N VAL A 224 -4.61 -1.51 3.32
CA VAL A 224 -5.27 -0.77 2.24
C VAL A 224 -6.45 -0.01 2.81
N MET A 225 -6.49 1.31 2.56
CA MET A 225 -7.52 2.21 3.09
C MET A 225 -8.24 2.95 1.96
N ASP A 226 -9.55 3.06 2.08
CA ASP A 226 -10.38 3.93 1.24
C ASP A 226 -11.56 4.49 2.04
N GLY A 227 -12.00 5.72 1.71
CA GLY A 227 -13.16 6.36 2.33
C GLY A 227 -13.14 6.42 3.86
N GLY A 228 -11.95 6.51 4.48
CA GLY A 228 -11.80 6.50 5.95
C GLY A 228 -11.90 5.13 6.59
N ARG A 229 -11.98 4.04 5.81
CA ARG A 229 -12.11 2.64 6.27
C ARG A 229 -10.91 1.81 5.84
N ILE A 230 -10.66 0.72 6.56
CA ILE A 230 -9.71 -0.30 6.14
C ILE A 230 -10.45 -1.27 5.22
N GLN A 231 -9.94 -1.43 4.00
CA GLN A 231 -10.48 -2.34 3.00
C GLN A 231 -9.89 -3.74 3.14
N GLN A 232 -8.57 -3.82 3.38
CA GLN A 232 -7.88 -5.09 3.60
C GLN A 232 -6.60 -4.90 4.42
N ILE A 233 -6.22 -5.92 5.17
CA ILE A 233 -4.94 -6.04 5.87
C ILE A 233 -4.35 -7.40 5.50
N GLY A 234 -3.10 -7.43 5.05
CA GLY A 234 -2.42 -8.68 4.70
C GLY A 234 -0.94 -8.48 4.43
N THR A 235 -0.25 -9.55 4.07
CA THR A 235 1.10 -9.47 3.49
C THR A 235 1.03 -8.84 2.10
N PRO A 236 2.13 -8.33 1.54
CA PRO A 236 2.15 -7.87 0.15
C PRO A 236 1.60 -8.89 -0.86
N GLU A 237 1.97 -10.17 -0.68
CA GLU A 237 1.51 -11.25 -1.53
C GLU A 237 -0.01 -11.49 -1.40
N ASP A 238 -0.56 -11.50 -0.16
CA ASP A 238 -2.01 -11.67 0.06
C ASP A 238 -2.81 -10.52 -0.56
N ILE A 239 -2.32 -9.27 -0.43
CA ILE A 239 -2.99 -8.08 -0.96
C ILE A 239 -3.02 -8.09 -2.50
N TYR A 240 -1.96 -8.60 -3.14
CA TYR A 240 -1.85 -8.66 -4.59
C TYR A 240 -2.63 -9.84 -5.19
N ASN A 241 -2.44 -11.04 -4.63
CA ASN A 241 -2.98 -12.29 -5.19
C ASN A 241 -4.41 -12.57 -4.74
N GLU A 242 -4.79 -12.18 -3.50
CA GLU A 242 -6.08 -12.47 -2.88
C GLU A 242 -6.81 -11.18 -2.45
N PRO A 243 -7.10 -10.24 -3.37
CA PRO A 243 -7.82 -9.02 -3.03
C PRO A 243 -9.24 -9.34 -2.54
N GLN A 244 -9.71 -8.63 -1.49
CA GLN A 244 -11.02 -8.89 -0.89
C GLN A 244 -12.18 -8.23 -1.63
N ASN A 245 -11.91 -7.22 -2.45
CA ASN A 245 -12.91 -6.51 -3.25
C ASN A 245 -12.29 -5.86 -4.50
N ALA A 246 -13.15 -5.41 -5.42
CA ALA A 246 -12.75 -4.80 -6.68
C ALA A 246 -11.85 -3.57 -6.51
N PHE A 247 -12.08 -2.75 -5.47
CA PHE A 247 -11.22 -1.60 -5.18
C PHE A 247 -9.78 -2.03 -4.87
N VAL A 248 -9.58 -3.03 -4.00
CA VAL A 248 -8.24 -3.51 -3.66
C VAL A 248 -7.55 -4.10 -4.88
N ALA A 249 -8.28 -4.91 -5.67
CA ALA A 249 -7.74 -5.52 -6.88
C ALA A 249 -7.22 -4.48 -7.89
N ASP A 250 -8.02 -3.47 -8.18
CA ASP A 250 -7.70 -2.40 -9.13
C ASP A 250 -6.65 -1.42 -8.58
N PHE A 251 -6.78 -1.07 -7.29
CA PHE A 251 -5.87 -0.10 -6.67
C PHE A 251 -4.44 -0.65 -6.50
N ILE A 252 -4.25 -1.96 -6.32
CA ILE A 252 -2.91 -2.57 -6.09
C ILE A 252 -2.16 -2.88 -7.38
N GLY A 253 -2.87 -3.07 -8.47
CA GLY A 253 -2.28 -3.36 -9.78
C GLY A 253 -3.36 -3.42 -10.84
N GLU A 254 -2.96 -3.28 -12.09
CA GLU A 254 -3.89 -3.46 -13.21
C GLU A 254 -4.56 -4.83 -13.12
N SER A 255 -5.87 -4.89 -13.39
CA SER A 255 -6.65 -6.11 -13.24
C SER A 255 -7.76 -6.16 -14.30
N ASN A 256 -8.04 -7.36 -14.80
CA ASN A 256 -9.27 -7.64 -15.49
C ASN A 256 -10.29 -8.12 -14.45
N ILE A 257 -11.31 -7.32 -14.15
CA ILE A 257 -12.36 -7.64 -13.19
C ILE A 257 -13.65 -7.88 -13.95
N ILE A 258 -14.21 -9.07 -13.82
CA ILE A 258 -15.28 -9.57 -14.68
C ILE A 258 -16.43 -10.07 -13.81
N ASP A 259 -17.67 -9.84 -14.25
CA ASP A 259 -18.84 -10.43 -13.65
C ASP A 259 -18.86 -11.94 -13.86
N GLY A 260 -19.03 -12.69 -12.77
CA GLY A 260 -19.09 -14.13 -12.79
C GLY A 260 -20.23 -14.69 -11.94
N ILE A 261 -20.53 -15.98 -12.15
CA ILE A 261 -21.47 -16.75 -11.34
C ILE A 261 -20.73 -18.00 -10.84
N MET A 262 -20.62 -18.15 -9.54
CA MET A 262 -20.03 -19.35 -8.93
C MET A 262 -21.04 -20.49 -9.04
N LEU A 263 -20.75 -21.51 -9.85
CA LEU A 263 -21.67 -22.65 -10.06
C LEU A 263 -21.59 -23.65 -8.90
N GLU A 264 -20.37 -23.96 -8.48
CA GLU A 264 -20.01 -24.83 -7.35
C GLU A 264 -18.57 -24.50 -6.93
N ASP A 265 -18.08 -25.04 -5.84
CA ASP A 265 -16.69 -24.86 -5.42
C ASP A 265 -15.72 -25.18 -6.55
N ASN A 266 -14.76 -24.31 -6.78
CA ASN A 266 -13.73 -24.39 -7.83
C ASN A 266 -14.27 -24.30 -9.28
N LEU A 267 -15.50 -23.83 -9.50
CA LEU A 267 -16.08 -23.70 -10.83
C LEU A 267 -16.89 -22.41 -10.98
N VAL A 268 -16.38 -21.48 -11.76
CA VAL A 268 -17.00 -20.19 -12.06
C VAL A 268 -17.45 -20.12 -13.53
N GLN A 269 -18.55 -19.45 -13.79
CA GLN A 269 -19.02 -19.13 -15.14
C GLN A 269 -18.78 -17.64 -15.40
N MET A 270 -18.08 -17.31 -16.50
CA MET A 270 -17.93 -15.97 -17.08
C MET A 270 -18.12 -16.05 -18.59
N TYR A 271 -18.74 -15.02 -19.18
CA TYR A 271 -19.06 -14.98 -20.61
C TYR A 271 -19.76 -16.25 -21.14
N GLY A 272 -20.62 -16.87 -20.31
CA GLY A 272 -21.33 -18.09 -20.65
C GLY A 272 -20.49 -19.38 -20.67
N LYS A 273 -19.17 -19.29 -20.40
CA LYS A 273 -18.24 -20.44 -20.34
C LYS A 273 -17.86 -20.77 -18.91
N LYS A 274 -17.49 -22.02 -18.68
CA LYS A 274 -17.09 -22.54 -17.36
C LYS A 274 -15.56 -22.55 -17.24
N PHE A 275 -15.05 -22.03 -16.13
CA PHE A 275 -13.64 -22.00 -15.80
C PHE A 275 -13.42 -22.65 -14.44
N HIS A 276 -12.34 -23.43 -14.34
CA HIS A 276 -11.89 -23.93 -13.05
C HIS A 276 -11.06 -22.86 -12.34
N CYS A 277 -11.29 -22.68 -11.04
CA CYS A 277 -10.53 -21.82 -10.15
C CYS A 277 -10.14 -22.59 -8.87
N LEU A 278 -9.36 -21.97 -7.98
CA LEU A 278 -9.00 -22.59 -6.71
C LEU A 278 -9.90 -22.18 -5.55
N ASP A 279 -10.71 -21.13 -5.75
CA ASP A 279 -11.58 -20.56 -4.72
C ASP A 279 -12.86 -21.38 -4.51
N GLY A 280 -13.35 -21.37 -3.26
CA GLY A 280 -14.58 -22.03 -2.84
C GLY A 280 -15.23 -21.34 -1.65
N GLY A 281 -16.32 -21.92 -1.14
CA GLY A 281 -17.05 -21.36 0.00
C GLY A 281 -18.12 -20.33 -0.38
N PHE A 282 -18.49 -20.28 -1.66
CA PHE A 282 -19.58 -19.47 -2.19
C PHE A 282 -20.88 -20.28 -2.27
N ALA A 283 -22.04 -19.61 -2.23
CA ALA A 283 -23.29 -20.28 -2.47
C ALA A 283 -23.43 -20.68 -3.96
N PRO A 284 -24.09 -21.81 -4.28
CA PRO A 284 -24.38 -22.18 -5.67
C PRO A 284 -25.15 -21.06 -6.39
N ASN A 285 -24.69 -20.68 -7.58
CA ASN A 285 -25.18 -19.55 -8.38
C ASN A 285 -25.05 -18.18 -7.70
N GLU A 286 -24.09 -18.01 -6.80
CA GLU A 286 -23.76 -16.71 -6.23
C GLU A 286 -23.09 -15.82 -7.30
N ALA A 287 -23.57 -14.59 -7.44
CA ALA A 287 -22.92 -13.59 -8.29
C ALA A 287 -21.63 -13.11 -7.62
N VAL A 288 -20.54 -13.09 -8.38
CA VAL A 288 -19.17 -12.80 -7.90
C VAL A 288 -18.46 -11.83 -8.83
N ASP A 289 -17.39 -11.20 -8.32
CA ASP A 289 -16.38 -10.55 -9.14
C ASP A 289 -15.22 -11.52 -9.35
N VAL A 290 -14.80 -11.69 -10.59
CA VAL A 290 -13.65 -12.52 -10.97
C VAL A 290 -12.49 -11.62 -11.32
N VAL A 291 -11.37 -11.78 -10.64
CA VAL A 291 -10.13 -11.04 -10.91
C VAL A 291 -9.16 -11.94 -11.64
N ILE A 292 -8.59 -11.41 -12.73
CA ILE A 292 -7.53 -12.04 -13.49
C ILE A 292 -6.43 -11.01 -13.71
N ARG A 293 -5.21 -11.32 -13.25
CA ARG A 293 -4.08 -10.43 -13.47
C ARG A 293 -3.65 -10.48 -14.93
N PRO A 294 -3.24 -9.34 -15.53
CA PRO A 294 -2.82 -9.30 -16.93
C PRO A 294 -1.65 -10.24 -17.28
N GLU A 295 -0.76 -10.49 -16.33
CA GLU A 295 0.39 -11.39 -16.46
C GLU A 295 0.05 -12.88 -16.35
N ASP A 296 -1.13 -13.23 -15.81
CA ASP A 296 -1.60 -14.62 -15.67
C ASP A 296 -2.38 -15.11 -16.89
N ILE A 297 -2.41 -14.30 -17.95
CA ILE A 297 -3.12 -14.60 -19.19
C ILE A 297 -2.12 -15.04 -20.26
N ASP A 298 -2.24 -16.30 -20.68
CA ASP A 298 -1.46 -16.86 -21.77
C ASP A 298 -2.11 -16.60 -23.13
N ILE A 299 -1.29 -16.11 -24.08
CA ILE A 299 -1.66 -16.04 -25.50
C ILE A 299 -1.33 -17.37 -26.15
N VAL A 300 -2.34 -18.02 -26.72
CA VAL A 300 -2.23 -19.33 -27.38
C VAL A 300 -2.84 -19.28 -28.78
N PRO A 301 -2.60 -20.30 -29.66
CA PRO A 301 -3.32 -20.45 -30.91
C PRO A 301 -4.84 -20.50 -30.69
N VAL A 302 -5.63 -19.97 -31.63
CA VAL A 302 -7.08 -19.82 -31.54
C VAL A 302 -7.79 -21.14 -31.17
N ASP A 303 -7.30 -22.26 -31.69
CA ASP A 303 -7.84 -23.62 -31.47
C ASP A 303 -7.53 -24.18 -30.07
N GLN A 304 -6.64 -23.55 -29.32
CA GLN A 304 -6.24 -23.96 -27.96
C GLN A 304 -6.79 -23.00 -26.88
N GLY A 305 -7.38 -21.87 -27.29
CA GLY A 305 -7.88 -20.85 -26.37
C GLY A 305 -9.19 -21.25 -25.69
N GLN A 306 -9.31 -20.93 -24.39
CA GLN A 306 -10.57 -20.97 -23.67
C GLN A 306 -11.51 -19.84 -24.14
N LEU A 307 -10.95 -18.68 -24.46
CA LEU A 307 -11.59 -17.55 -25.10
C LEU A 307 -10.83 -17.19 -26.38
N VAL A 308 -11.50 -16.50 -27.31
CA VAL A 308 -10.89 -16.03 -28.57
C VAL A 308 -11.22 -14.55 -28.73
N GLY A 309 -10.19 -13.72 -28.80
CA GLY A 309 -10.35 -12.28 -28.95
C GLY A 309 -9.53 -11.72 -30.11
N THR A 310 -9.74 -10.44 -30.41
CA THR A 310 -9.03 -9.70 -31.42
C THR A 310 -8.16 -8.63 -30.75
N VAL A 311 -6.88 -8.58 -31.10
CA VAL A 311 -5.93 -7.57 -30.58
C VAL A 311 -6.31 -6.21 -31.12
N THR A 312 -6.62 -5.26 -30.23
CA THR A 312 -7.00 -3.88 -30.60
C THR A 312 -5.89 -2.86 -30.39
N SER A 313 -4.95 -3.13 -29.47
CA SER A 313 -3.80 -2.25 -29.22
C SER A 313 -2.61 -3.02 -28.68
N VAL A 314 -1.39 -2.59 -29.04
CA VAL A 314 -0.13 -3.17 -28.57
C VAL A 314 0.82 -2.05 -28.17
N THR A 315 1.21 -2.00 -26.88
CA THR A 315 2.14 -1.00 -26.35
C THR A 315 3.37 -1.67 -25.75
N PHE A 316 4.57 -1.32 -26.22
CA PHE A 316 5.81 -1.81 -25.65
C PHE A 316 6.21 -1.02 -24.41
N LYS A 317 6.37 -1.68 -23.26
CA LYS A 317 6.74 -1.08 -21.96
C LYS A 317 8.21 -1.31 -21.58
N GLY A 318 9.05 -1.72 -22.51
CA GLY A 318 10.49 -1.94 -22.31
C GLY A 318 10.86 -3.40 -22.03
N MET A 319 10.20 -4.07 -21.10
CA MET A 319 10.43 -5.50 -20.80
C MET A 319 9.31 -6.40 -21.33
N GLN A 320 8.11 -5.85 -21.45
CA GLN A 320 6.90 -6.57 -21.85
C GLN A 320 6.05 -5.70 -22.78
N TYR A 321 5.05 -6.32 -23.39
CA TYR A 321 3.98 -5.67 -24.14
C TYR A 321 2.73 -5.64 -23.29
N ASP A 322 2.04 -4.48 -23.27
CA ASP A 322 0.66 -4.36 -22.86
C ASP A 322 -0.19 -4.54 -24.11
N ILE A 323 -0.99 -5.59 -24.17
CA ILE A 323 -1.85 -5.97 -25.29
C ILE A 323 -3.29 -5.83 -24.86
N ILE A 324 -4.06 -5.00 -25.55
CA ILE A 324 -5.50 -4.91 -25.33
C ILE A 324 -6.19 -5.82 -26.34
N VAL A 325 -7.03 -6.70 -25.83
CA VAL A 325 -7.78 -7.69 -26.62
C VAL A 325 -9.26 -7.43 -26.43
N ASP A 326 -9.97 -7.27 -27.53
CA ASP A 326 -11.43 -7.22 -27.56
C ASP A 326 -11.99 -8.65 -27.58
N PHE A 327 -12.86 -8.93 -26.63
CA PHE A 327 -13.64 -10.15 -26.57
C PHE A 327 -15.13 -9.79 -26.50
N ARG A 328 -15.83 -9.80 -27.64
CA ARG A 328 -17.26 -9.50 -27.75
C ARG A 328 -17.67 -8.16 -27.11
N GLY A 329 -16.89 -7.09 -27.33
CA GLY A 329 -17.10 -5.79 -26.74
C GLY A 329 -16.41 -5.56 -25.40
N PHE A 330 -15.95 -6.60 -24.71
CA PHE A 330 -15.15 -6.48 -23.50
C PHE A 330 -13.67 -6.38 -23.82
N LYS A 331 -12.98 -5.43 -23.19
CA LYS A 331 -11.54 -5.23 -23.38
C LYS A 331 -10.77 -5.83 -22.22
N TRP A 332 -9.82 -6.70 -22.55
CA TRP A 332 -8.90 -7.28 -21.59
C TRP A 332 -7.49 -6.76 -21.81
N LEU A 333 -6.79 -6.47 -20.73
CA LEU A 333 -5.37 -6.21 -20.74
C LEU A 333 -4.61 -7.52 -20.54
N ILE A 334 -3.60 -7.76 -21.38
CA ILE A 334 -2.65 -8.87 -21.26
C ILE A 334 -1.25 -8.28 -21.18
N GLN A 335 -0.47 -8.71 -20.20
CA GLN A 335 0.94 -8.36 -20.05
C GLN A 335 1.81 -9.56 -20.37
N THR A 336 2.57 -9.49 -21.48
CA THR A 336 3.35 -10.61 -21.97
C THR A 336 4.66 -10.16 -22.62
N THR A 337 5.64 -11.06 -22.69
CA THR A 337 6.87 -10.85 -23.47
C THR A 337 6.68 -11.17 -24.96
N ASP A 338 5.59 -11.84 -25.33
CA ASP A 338 5.31 -12.26 -26.69
C ASP A 338 4.57 -11.16 -27.45
N TYR A 339 5.02 -10.89 -28.68
CA TYR A 339 4.41 -9.90 -29.55
C TYR A 339 3.24 -10.48 -30.34
N SER A 340 2.09 -9.81 -30.30
CA SER A 340 0.95 -10.13 -31.16
C SER A 340 0.51 -8.85 -31.88
N PRO A 341 0.43 -8.80 -33.23
CA PRO A 341 0.10 -7.59 -33.95
C PRO A 341 -1.39 -7.19 -33.78
N GLU A 342 -1.68 -5.89 -33.90
CA GLU A 342 -3.05 -5.38 -33.95
C GLU A 342 -3.84 -6.05 -35.08
N GLY A 343 -5.12 -6.37 -34.83
CA GLY A 343 -6.00 -7.10 -35.73
C GLY A 343 -5.80 -8.62 -35.73
N ALA A 344 -4.81 -9.15 -35.00
CA ALA A 344 -4.64 -10.57 -34.88
C ALA A 344 -5.75 -11.20 -34.02
N ARG A 345 -6.28 -12.34 -34.46
CA ARG A 345 -7.13 -13.21 -33.62
C ARG A 345 -6.25 -14.14 -32.80
N ILE A 346 -6.42 -14.10 -31.49
CA ILE A 346 -5.64 -14.91 -30.55
C ILE A 346 -6.55 -15.72 -29.64
N GLY A 347 -6.07 -16.88 -29.20
CA GLY A 347 -6.66 -17.63 -28.12
C GLY A 347 -6.14 -17.12 -26.78
N ILE A 348 -7.00 -17.06 -25.79
CA ILE A 348 -6.69 -16.73 -24.41
C ILE A 348 -6.84 -17.99 -23.57
N LYS A 349 -5.83 -18.29 -22.78
CA LYS A 349 -5.82 -19.39 -21.81
C LYS A 349 -5.45 -18.82 -20.43
N ILE A 350 -6.19 -19.25 -19.41
CA ILE A 350 -5.98 -18.87 -18.02
C ILE A 350 -5.90 -20.17 -17.22
N ASP A 351 -4.85 -20.31 -16.44
CA ASP A 351 -4.74 -21.46 -15.53
C ASP A 351 -5.60 -21.22 -14.27
N PRO A 352 -6.07 -22.28 -13.58
CA PRO A 352 -6.99 -22.15 -12.45
C PRO A 352 -6.50 -21.31 -11.26
N ASP A 353 -5.19 -21.21 -11.09
CA ASP A 353 -4.53 -20.38 -10.05
C ASP A 353 -4.44 -18.90 -10.41
N GLY A 354 -4.59 -18.55 -11.70
CA GLY A 354 -4.69 -17.16 -12.17
C GLY A 354 -6.11 -16.56 -12.07
N ILE A 355 -7.08 -17.31 -11.56
CA ILE A 355 -8.47 -16.86 -11.40
C ILE A 355 -8.79 -16.73 -9.92
N HIS A 356 -8.97 -15.50 -9.44
CA HIS A 356 -9.37 -15.21 -8.06
C HIS A 356 -10.82 -14.71 -7.99
N ILE A 357 -11.59 -15.24 -7.02
CA ILE A 357 -13.03 -14.97 -6.88
C ILE A 357 -13.27 -14.07 -5.65
N MET A 358 -13.96 -12.96 -5.88
CA MET A 358 -14.37 -12.03 -4.83
C MET A 358 -15.89 -11.99 -4.71
N LYS A 359 -16.37 -11.71 -3.49
CA LYS A 359 -17.79 -11.40 -3.28
C LYS A 359 -18.12 -10.02 -3.87
N LYS A 360 -19.33 -9.89 -4.39
CA LYS A 360 -19.85 -8.58 -4.77
C LYS A 360 -19.82 -7.61 -3.59
N SER A 361 -19.38 -6.37 -3.85
CA SER A 361 -19.25 -5.30 -2.87
C SER A 361 -19.82 -3.99 -3.41
N GLU A 362 -19.76 -2.92 -2.64
CA GLU A 362 -20.11 -1.56 -3.09
C GLU A 362 -19.22 -1.06 -4.25
N TYR A 363 -18.08 -1.70 -4.46
CA TYR A 363 -17.13 -1.38 -5.54
C TYR A 363 -17.33 -2.21 -6.81
N SER A 364 -18.23 -3.21 -6.81
CA SER A 364 -18.49 -4.06 -7.97
C SER A 364 -19.03 -3.25 -9.13
N GLY A 365 -18.45 -3.44 -10.33
CA GLY A 365 -18.79 -2.68 -11.53
C GLY A 365 -18.23 -1.26 -11.58
N MET A 366 -17.46 -0.82 -10.56
CA MET A 366 -16.82 0.50 -10.55
C MET A 366 -15.38 0.45 -11.07
N PHE A 367 -14.74 -0.71 -10.99
CA PHE A 367 -13.34 -0.94 -11.32
C PHE A 367 -13.17 -2.21 -12.15
N GLY A 368 -12.06 -2.29 -12.83
CA GLY A 368 -11.66 -3.44 -13.64
C GLY A 368 -12.11 -3.34 -15.10
N ASP A 369 -11.75 -4.35 -15.87
CA ASP A 369 -12.12 -4.52 -17.29
C ASP A 369 -11.64 -3.36 -18.17
N TYR A 370 -10.46 -2.77 -17.89
CA TYR A 370 -10.17 -1.52 -18.59
C TYR A 370 -11.39 -0.60 -18.59
N SER A 371 -12.16 -0.71 -17.52
CA SER A 371 -13.56 -0.31 -17.41
C SER A 371 -13.77 1.19 -17.42
N SER A 372 -12.71 2.00 -17.33
CA SER A 372 -12.81 3.41 -17.69
C SER A 372 -13.20 3.62 -19.18
N PHE A 373 -13.20 2.56 -19.97
CA PHE A 373 -13.69 2.53 -21.35
C PHE A 373 -15.06 1.84 -21.51
N SER A 374 -15.59 1.17 -20.48
CA SER A 374 -16.89 0.49 -20.56
C SER A 374 -18.07 1.46 -20.61
N GLU A 375 -17.93 2.66 -20.05
CA GLU A 375 -18.98 3.70 -20.16
C GLU A 375 -19.27 4.11 -21.61
N GLU A 376 -18.30 3.98 -22.54
CA GLU A 376 -18.52 4.21 -23.96
C GLU A 376 -19.20 3.02 -24.69
N TYR A 377 -19.26 1.83 -24.07
CA TYR A 377 -19.75 0.61 -24.71
C TYR A 377 -21.19 0.25 -24.39
N ASP A 378 -21.76 0.70 -23.27
CA ASP A 378 -23.18 0.52 -22.95
C ASP A 378 -24.14 1.11 -24.00
N GLU A 379 -23.65 2.09 -24.78
CA GLU A 379 -24.41 2.67 -25.91
C GLU A 379 -24.29 1.86 -27.23
N LEU A 380 -23.34 0.94 -27.37
CA LEU A 380 -23.10 0.16 -28.59
C LEU A 380 -23.70 -1.25 -28.55
N ASP A 381 -24.10 -1.73 -27.39
CA ASP A 381 -24.38 -3.15 -27.16
C ASP A 381 -25.75 -3.64 -27.66
N ASP A 382 -26.74 -2.76 -27.79
CA ASP A 382 -28.08 -3.19 -28.29
C ASP A 382 -28.13 -3.35 -29.83
N ALA A 383 -27.15 -2.82 -30.56
CA ALA A 383 -27.18 -2.80 -32.03
C ALA A 383 -26.37 -3.95 -32.69
N SER A 384 -25.35 -4.51 -31.99
CA SER A 384 -24.45 -5.50 -32.59
C SER A 384 -24.78 -6.96 -32.23
N LEU A 385 -25.45 -7.20 -31.12
CA LEU A 385 -25.86 -8.54 -30.70
C LEU A 385 -27.03 -9.11 -31.52
N GLY A 386 -27.75 -8.27 -32.27
CA GLY A 386 -28.86 -8.67 -33.15
C GLY A 386 -28.49 -9.07 -34.60
N ALA A 387 -27.22 -8.79 -35.02
CA ALA A 387 -26.85 -8.95 -36.42
C ALA A 387 -26.16 -10.29 -36.75
N GLU A 388 -25.59 -11.00 -35.78
CA GLU A 388 -24.86 -12.26 -36.04
C GLU A 388 -25.73 -13.51 -35.96
N ASP A 389 -26.91 -13.43 -35.34
CA ASP A 389 -27.86 -14.59 -35.29
C ASP A 389 -28.70 -14.73 -36.60
N GLU A 390 -28.69 -13.73 -37.50
CA GLU A 390 -29.42 -13.80 -38.77
C GLU A 390 -28.59 -14.36 -39.95
N GLU A 391 -27.23 -14.36 -39.87
CA GLU A 391 -26.40 -14.90 -40.97
C GLU A 391 -26.17 -16.43 -40.90
N GLU A 392 -26.37 -17.08 -39.75
CA GLU A 392 -26.25 -18.56 -39.66
C GLU A 392 -27.53 -19.32 -40.08
N SER A 393 -28.62 -18.61 -40.36
CA SER A 393 -29.89 -19.27 -40.75
C SER A 393 -30.18 -19.27 -42.25
N GLU A 394 -29.37 -18.66 -43.11
CA GLU A 394 -29.59 -18.62 -44.57
C GLU A 394 -28.75 -19.61 -45.39
N ASP A 395 -27.82 -20.38 -44.77
CA ASP A 395 -26.99 -21.36 -45.49
C ASP A 395 -27.47 -22.84 -45.33
N GLU A 396 -28.69 -23.08 -44.78
CA GLU A 396 -29.31 -24.42 -44.75
C GLU A 396 -30.71 -24.45 -45.43
N GLU A 397 -30.81 -24.04 -46.68
CA GLU A 397 -31.91 -24.46 -47.59
C GLU A 397 -31.41 -24.89 -48.98
#